data_385973a4a7d1e5cd60af4ef8366d550b
#
_entry.id   385973a4a7d1e5cd60af4ef8366d550b
#
_cell.length_a   1.000
_cell.length_b   1.000
_cell.length_c   1.000
_cell.angle_alpha   90.00
_cell.angle_beta   90.00
_cell.angle_gamma   90.00
#
_symmetry.space_group_name_H-M   'P 1'
#
loop_
_entity.id
_entity.type
_entity.pdbx_description
1 polymer ?
#
loop_
_entity_poly.entity_id
_entity_poly.type
_entity_poly.pdbx_seq_one_letter_code
_entity_poly.pdbx_strand_id
1 'polypeptide(L)'
;MKINLAFSSCPNDTFIFDALVNNKIDTEGIEFNPIIADIDKLNNWSSSHRYDITKLSYYAFTKCYEKYKLLNSGSALGDGCGPLLIKRPETVLNSNSSIAIPGELTTANLLLKIAYPSFINKTSVLFSEIEDLVCSGKFDAGLIIHENRFTFQKKGLVKVEDLGDFWFNKTNLPIPLGGIAVSRNFSEQEQKKIDHLILKSLKFSLKNKESASKYVKAHAQEMDTKVIQSHINLYVNDFSIDLGLRGRN
;
A
#
# COMPACT_ATOMS: atom_id res chain seq x y z
N MET A 1 -26.11 2.58 -9.38
CA MET A 1 -25.25 1.40 -9.53
C MET A 1 -24.55 1.16 -8.19
N LYS A 2 -24.46 -0.12 -7.72
CA LYS A 2 -23.70 -0.46 -6.50
C LYS A 2 -22.36 -1.06 -6.90
N ILE A 3 -21.28 -0.62 -6.23
CA ILE A 3 -19.90 -1.05 -6.50
C ILE A 3 -19.25 -1.48 -5.19
N ASN A 4 -18.68 -2.69 -5.15
CA ASN A 4 -17.87 -3.17 -4.04
C ASN A 4 -16.44 -2.65 -4.18
N LEU A 5 -16.05 -1.78 -3.24
CA LEU A 5 -14.75 -1.12 -3.22
C LEU A 5 -13.91 -1.67 -2.06
N ALA A 6 -12.86 -2.43 -2.36
CA ALA A 6 -11.98 -3.03 -1.37
C ALA A 6 -10.66 -2.26 -1.26
N PHE A 7 -10.28 -1.88 -0.04
CA PHE A 7 -9.04 -1.14 0.22
C PHE A 7 -8.50 -1.42 1.63
N SER A 8 -7.27 -0.97 1.90
CA SER A 8 -6.63 -1.22 3.19
C SER A 8 -7.04 -0.19 4.24
N SER A 9 -6.87 -0.55 5.51
CA SER A 9 -7.06 0.37 6.63
C SER A 9 -5.97 1.45 6.74
N CYS A 10 -4.95 1.40 5.87
CA CYS A 10 -3.83 2.32 5.90
C CYS A 10 -4.25 3.78 5.73
N PRO A 11 -3.55 4.72 6.38
CA PRO A 11 -3.91 6.14 6.36
C PRO A 11 -4.02 6.74 4.95
N ASN A 12 -3.18 6.34 4.01
CA ASN A 12 -3.25 6.82 2.63
C ASN A 12 -4.52 6.37 1.91
N ASP A 13 -4.93 5.10 2.07
CA ASP A 13 -6.11 4.56 1.40
C ASP A 13 -7.39 5.15 2.01
N THR A 14 -7.50 5.13 3.34
CA THR A 14 -8.66 5.73 4.03
C THR A 14 -8.79 7.23 3.74
N PHE A 15 -7.66 7.95 3.58
CA PHE A 15 -7.65 9.35 3.17
C PHE A 15 -8.17 9.56 1.75
N ILE A 16 -7.75 8.70 0.80
CA ILE A 16 -8.19 8.79 -0.61
C ILE A 16 -9.68 8.52 -0.73
N PHE A 17 -10.20 7.51 -0.03
CA PHE A 17 -11.56 7.03 -0.21
C PHE A 17 -12.59 7.67 0.73
N ASP A 18 -12.18 8.41 1.76
CA ASP A 18 -13.08 9.01 2.75
C ASP A 18 -14.26 9.78 2.12
N ALA A 19 -13.98 10.70 1.21
CA ALA A 19 -15.04 11.52 0.64
C ALA A 19 -16.00 10.74 -0.27
N LEU A 20 -15.50 9.65 -0.87
CA LEU A 20 -16.29 8.78 -1.72
C LEU A 20 -17.26 7.90 -0.91
N VAL A 21 -16.74 7.22 0.13
CA VAL A 21 -17.51 6.23 0.91
C VAL A 21 -18.40 6.87 1.96
N ASN A 22 -18.08 8.09 2.40
CA ASN A 22 -18.87 8.86 3.36
C ASN A 22 -19.77 9.92 2.72
N ASN A 23 -20.02 9.83 1.40
CA ASN A 23 -20.91 10.71 0.64
C ASN A 23 -20.61 12.22 0.83
N LYS A 24 -19.33 12.60 0.94
CA LYS A 24 -18.91 14.01 1.06
C LYS A 24 -18.78 14.70 -0.29
N ILE A 25 -18.89 13.93 -1.37
CA ILE A 25 -18.90 14.39 -2.75
C ILE A 25 -20.08 13.76 -3.49
N ASP A 26 -20.55 14.41 -4.55
CA ASP A 26 -21.51 13.80 -5.47
C ASP A 26 -20.84 12.65 -6.23
N THR A 27 -21.37 11.45 -6.06
CA THR A 27 -20.92 10.19 -6.69
C THR A 27 -21.66 9.89 -7.99
N GLU A 28 -22.47 10.83 -8.48
CA GLU A 28 -23.19 10.73 -9.76
C GLU A 28 -24.04 9.46 -9.88
N GLY A 29 -24.72 9.11 -8.78
CA GLY A 29 -25.62 7.96 -8.69
C GLY A 29 -24.93 6.59 -8.48
N ILE A 30 -23.63 6.57 -8.17
CA ILE A 30 -22.91 5.37 -7.76
C ILE A 30 -22.89 5.25 -6.24
N GLU A 31 -23.31 4.12 -5.70
CA GLU A 31 -23.21 3.76 -4.29
C GLU A 31 -21.98 2.86 -4.12
N PHE A 32 -20.99 3.32 -3.35
CA PHE A 32 -19.79 2.54 -3.04
C PHE A 32 -19.96 1.80 -1.73
N ASN A 33 -19.82 0.47 -1.77
CA ASN A 33 -19.83 -0.40 -0.60
C ASN A 33 -18.37 -0.69 -0.18
N PRO A 34 -17.85 -0.05 0.89
CA PRO A 34 -16.46 -0.23 1.30
C PRO A 34 -16.24 -1.56 1.98
N ILE A 35 -15.17 -2.27 1.60
CA ILE A 35 -14.66 -3.47 2.24
C ILE A 35 -13.22 -3.19 2.66
N ILE A 36 -12.96 -3.18 3.96
CA ILE A 36 -11.63 -2.91 4.50
C ILE A 36 -10.96 -4.22 4.89
N ALA A 37 -9.75 -4.45 4.36
CA ALA A 37 -8.96 -5.62 4.66
C ALA A 37 -7.46 -5.32 4.55
N ASP A 38 -6.64 -6.17 5.15
CA ASP A 38 -5.18 -6.10 4.99
C ASP A 38 -4.75 -6.29 3.53
N ILE A 39 -3.62 -5.67 3.16
CA ILE A 39 -3.12 -5.68 1.77
C ILE A 39 -2.80 -7.09 1.28
N ASP A 40 -2.34 -8.00 2.15
CA ASP A 40 -2.11 -9.39 1.76
C ASP A 40 -3.40 -10.09 1.39
N LYS A 41 -4.48 -9.88 2.17
CA LYS A 41 -5.81 -10.41 1.84
C LYS A 41 -6.35 -9.82 0.53
N LEU A 42 -6.20 -8.51 0.32
CA LEU A 42 -6.63 -7.85 -0.92
C LEU A 42 -5.90 -8.42 -2.14
N ASN A 43 -4.58 -8.59 -2.03
CA ASN A 43 -3.76 -9.19 -3.07
C ASN A 43 -4.21 -10.62 -3.39
N ASN A 44 -4.45 -11.46 -2.38
CA ASN A 44 -4.90 -12.83 -2.55
C ASN A 44 -6.32 -12.90 -3.16
N TRP A 45 -7.22 -12.02 -2.75
CA TRP A 45 -8.59 -11.96 -3.28
C TRP A 45 -8.66 -11.52 -4.75
N SER A 46 -7.67 -10.77 -5.25
CA SER A 46 -7.65 -10.29 -6.63
C SER A 46 -7.62 -11.43 -7.65
N SER A 47 -7.01 -12.55 -7.32
CA SER A 47 -6.97 -13.75 -8.18
C SER A 47 -8.36 -14.34 -8.45
N SER A 48 -9.27 -14.25 -7.48
CA SER A 48 -10.66 -14.71 -7.60
C SER A 48 -11.62 -13.69 -8.19
N HIS A 49 -11.16 -12.48 -8.55
CA HIS A 49 -11.98 -11.38 -9.08
C HIS A 49 -13.18 -11.04 -8.18
N ARG A 50 -12.92 -10.97 -6.87
CA ARG A 50 -13.95 -10.91 -5.84
C ARG A 50 -14.63 -9.54 -5.75
N TYR A 51 -13.94 -8.46 -6.08
CA TYR A 51 -14.42 -7.08 -5.93
C TYR A 51 -14.35 -6.30 -7.22
N ASP A 52 -15.24 -5.32 -7.35
CA ASP A 52 -15.35 -4.48 -8.54
C ASP A 52 -14.16 -3.52 -8.66
N ILE A 53 -13.76 -2.95 -7.50
CA ILE A 53 -12.58 -2.09 -7.38
C ILE A 53 -11.78 -2.59 -6.18
N THR A 54 -10.47 -2.66 -6.33
CA THR A 54 -9.60 -3.10 -5.24
C THR A 54 -8.27 -2.36 -5.23
N LYS A 55 -7.80 -2.03 -4.01
CA LYS A 55 -6.40 -1.66 -3.80
C LYS A 55 -5.53 -2.89 -3.90
N LEU A 56 -4.44 -2.80 -4.63
CA LEU A 56 -3.49 -3.90 -4.85
C LEU A 56 -2.05 -3.41 -4.77
N SER A 57 -1.16 -4.29 -4.33
CA SER A 57 0.26 -4.14 -4.63
C SER A 57 0.48 -4.24 -6.15
N TYR A 58 1.40 -3.46 -6.72
CA TYR A 58 1.70 -3.56 -8.15
C TYR A 58 2.16 -4.96 -8.55
N TYR A 59 2.91 -5.65 -7.70
CA TYR A 59 3.29 -7.03 -7.95
C TYR A 59 2.07 -7.97 -8.03
N ALA A 60 1.08 -7.82 -7.14
CA ALA A 60 -0.17 -8.58 -7.23
C ALA A 60 -0.94 -8.26 -8.52
N PHE A 61 -0.95 -6.99 -8.93
CA PHE A 61 -1.59 -6.56 -10.18
C PHE A 61 -1.02 -7.31 -11.40
N THR A 62 0.29 -7.58 -11.45
CA THR A 62 0.89 -8.37 -12.55
C THR A 62 0.33 -9.80 -12.67
N LYS A 63 -0.35 -10.31 -11.63
CA LYS A 63 -0.97 -11.65 -11.61
C LYS A 63 -2.45 -11.65 -11.98
N CYS A 64 -3.07 -10.46 -12.05
CA CYS A 64 -4.52 -10.34 -12.32
C CYS A 64 -4.86 -9.26 -13.37
N TYR A 65 -3.89 -8.77 -14.14
CA TYR A 65 -4.07 -7.71 -15.14
C TYR A 65 -5.08 -8.06 -16.24
N GLU A 66 -5.34 -9.34 -16.49
CA GLU A 66 -6.37 -9.80 -17.42
C GLU A 66 -7.79 -9.54 -16.89
N LYS A 67 -7.96 -9.53 -15.57
CA LYS A 67 -9.25 -9.32 -14.89
C LYS A 67 -9.47 -7.88 -14.49
N TYR A 68 -8.38 -7.17 -14.22
CA TYR A 68 -8.38 -5.80 -13.73
C TYR A 68 -7.59 -4.85 -14.63
N LYS A 69 -7.98 -3.60 -14.59
CA LYS A 69 -7.25 -2.48 -15.19
C LYS A 69 -6.79 -1.53 -14.08
N LEU A 70 -5.54 -1.14 -14.10
CA LEU A 70 -5.02 -0.13 -13.18
C LEU A 70 -5.62 1.23 -13.52
N LEU A 71 -6.11 1.94 -12.51
CA LEU A 71 -6.58 3.30 -12.62
C LEU A 71 -5.39 4.28 -12.56
N ASN A 72 -5.59 5.46 -13.11
CA ASN A 72 -4.58 6.51 -13.10
C ASN A 72 -4.48 7.20 -11.72
N SER A 73 -5.60 7.30 -11.01
CA SER A 73 -5.71 7.97 -9.72
C SER A 73 -5.53 7.01 -8.54
N GLY A 74 -5.02 7.51 -7.41
CA GLY A 74 -4.92 6.80 -6.14
C GLY A 74 -3.73 5.85 -6.01
N SER A 75 -2.77 5.89 -6.93
CA SER A 75 -1.53 5.13 -6.81
C SER A 75 -0.63 5.66 -5.69
N ALA A 76 0.06 4.74 -5.02
CA ALA A 76 1.12 5.03 -4.08
C ALA A 76 2.45 4.62 -4.71
N LEU A 77 3.21 5.62 -5.17
CA LEU A 77 4.58 5.46 -5.62
C LEU A 77 5.53 6.13 -4.61
N GLY A 78 6.59 5.43 -4.26
CA GLY A 78 7.66 5.98 -3.44
C GLY A 78 8.76 6.58 -4.32
N ASP A 79 9.21 7.79 -4.02
CA ASP A 79 10.36 8.44 -4.67
C ASP A 79 11.47 8.53 -3.63
N GLY A 80 12.48 7.65 -3.72
CA GLY A 80 13.56 7.53 -2.74
C GLY A 80 13.10 6.99 -1.38
N CYS A 81 11.99 6.28 -1.30
CA CYS A 81 11.53 5.63 -0.07
C CYS A 81 10.71 4.38 -0.39
N GLY A 82 10.81 3.34 0.45
CA GLY A 82 10.09 2.09 0.22
C GLY A 82 9.98 1.21 1.46
N PRO A 83 9.72 -0.07 1.29
CA PRO A 83 9.76 -1.04 2.37
C PRO A 83 11.14 -1.09 3.04
N LEU A 84 11.18 -1.27 4.35
CA LEU A 84 12.43 -1.39 5.10
C LEU A 84 12.67 -2.84 5.51
N LEU A 85 13.87 -3.33 5.25
CA LEU A 85 14.38 -4.54 5.90
C LEU A 85 14.98 -4.13 7.25
N ILE A 86 14.45 -4.71 8.33
CA ILE A 86 14.84 -4.40 9.71
C ILE A 86 15.27 -5.67 10.46
N LYS A 87 16.07 -5.50 11.50
CA LYS A 87 16.54 -6.57 12.39
C LYS A 87 16.84 -6.04 13.80
N ARG A 88 17.09 -6.95 14.74
CA ARG A 88 17.72 -6.56 16.02
C ARG A 88 19.20 -6.20 15.79
N PRO A 89 19.78 -5.27 16.57
CA PRO A 89 21.16 -4.82 16.38
C PRO A 89 22.19 -5.97 16.34
N GLU A 90 22.06 -6.94 17.24
CA GLU A 90 22.97 -8.06 17.42
C GLU A 90 22.83 -9.16 16.36
N THR A 91 21.73 -9.20 15.61
CA THR A 91 21.49 -10.28 14.63
C THR A 91 22.41 -10.16 13.43
N VAL A 92 23.08 -11.24 13.07
CA VAL A 92 23.86 -11.36 11.84
C VAL A 92 23.04 -12.13 10.80
N LEU A 93 22.72 -11.47 9.69
CA LEU A 93 21.91 -12.07 8.63
C LEU A 93 22.78 -12.90 7.67
N ASN A 94 22.24 -14.04 7.25
CA ASN A 94 22.82 -14.92 6.24
C ASN A 94 21.71 -15.61 5.42
N SER A 95 22.06 -16.48 4.48
CA SER A 95 21.09 -17.15 3.59
C SER A 95 20.05 -18.02 4.31
N ASN A 96 20.33 -18.46 5.53
CA ASN A 96 19.40 -19.28 6.33
C ASN A 96 18.51 -18.45 7.26
N SER A 97 18.72 -17.13 7.34
CA SER A 97 17.94 -16.24 8.20
C SER A 97 16.46 -16.30 7.88
N SER A 98 15.65 -16.37 8.94
CA SER A 98 14.20 -16.35 8.87
C SER A 98 13.68 -14.90 8.73
N ILE A 99 12.87 -14.65 7.71
CA ILE A 99 12.39 -13.30 7.39
C ILE A 99 10.85 -13.25 7.47
N ALA A 100 10.33 -12.40 8.33
CA ALA A 100 8.91 -12.07 8.34
C ALA A 100 8.58 -11.09 7.20
N ILE A 101 7.61 -11.42 6.35
CA ILE A 101 7.19 -10.58 5.22
C ILE A 101 5.69 -10.22 5.32
N PRO A 102 5.25 -9.07 4.79
CA PRO A 102 3.86 -8.62 4.88
C PRO A 102 2.92 -9.27 3.85
N GLY A 103 3.38 -10.31 3.16
CA GLY A 103 2.64 -11.08 2.16
C GLY A 103 3.45 -11.37 0.91
N GLU A 104 3.19 -12.54 0.33
CA GLU A 104 3.94 -13.05 -0.82
C GLU A 104 3.79 -12.20 -2.09
N LEU A 105 2.59 -11.65 -2.32
CA LEU A 105 2.26 -10.86 -3.51
C LEU A 105 2.47 -9.36 -3.30
N THR A 106 3.09 -8.94 -2.20
CA THR A 106 3.44 -7.53 -1.97
C THR A 106 4.62 -7.10 -2.82
N THR A 107 4.61 -5.85 -3.30
CA THR A 107 5.77 -5.24 -3.96
C THR A 107 6.99 -5.25 -3.04
N ALA A 108 6.78 -5.14 -1.72
CA ALA A 108 7.83 -5.26 -0.72
C ALA A 108 8.59 -6.59 -0.85
N ASN A 109 7.87 -7.71 -0.89
CA ASN A 109 8.51 -9.04 -1.06
C ASN A 109 9.17 -9.21 -2.43
N LEU A 110 8.60 -8.64 -3.51
CA LEU A 110 9.26 -8.63 -4.81
C LEU A 110 10.62 -7.95 -4.75
N LEU A 111 10.69 -6.78 -4.12
CA LEU A 111 11.95 -6.04 -3.96
C LEU A 111 12.95 -6.77 -3.10
N LEU A 112 12.49 -7.41 -2.01
CA LEU A 112 13.36 -8.25 -1.18
C LEU A 112 13.96 -9.39 -1.99
N LYS A 113 13.19 -10.03 -2.88
CA LYS A 113 13.69 -11.09 -3.77
C LYS A 113 14.74 -10.57 -4.75
N ILE A 114 14.61 -9.33 -5.20
CA ILE A 114 15.56 -8.70 -6.15
C ILE A 114 16.84 -8.28 -5.42
N ALA A 115 16.72 -7.68 -4.23
CA ALA A 115 17.85 -7.17 -3.46
C ALA A 115 18.64 -8.30 -2.77
N TYR A 116 17.92 -9.29 -2.23
CA TYR A 116 18.48 -10.39 -1.45
C TYR A 116 17.95 -11.74 -1.95
N PRO A 117 18.36 -12.21 -3.13
CA PRO A 117 17.86 -13.47 -3.72
C PRO A 117 18.18 -14.71 -2.89
N SER A 118 19.19 -14.63 -2.01
CA SER A 118 19.55 -15.71 -1.09
C SER A 118 18.61 -15.85 0.13
N PHE A 119 17.79 -14.85 0.44
CA PHE A 119 16.81 -14.92 1.53
C PHE A 119 15.57 -15.71 1.09
N ILE A 120 15.67 -17.04 1.16
CA ILE A 120 14.60 -17.97 0.74
C ILE A 120 13.63 -18.33 1.86
N ASN A 121 14.07 -18.29 3.13
CA ASN A 121 13.29 -18.64 4.31
C ASN A 121 12.40 -17.47 4.74
N LYS A 122 11.26 -17.31 4.06
CA LYS A 122 10.30 -16.21 4.27
C LYS A 122 8.96 -16.75 4.71
N THR A 123 8.32 -16.05 5.67
CA THR A 123 6.99 -16.38 6.17
C THR A 123 6.11 -15.12 6.12
N SER A 124 4.94 -15.23 5.49
CA SER A 124 3.92 -14.17 5.50
C SER A 124 3.28 -14.09 6.87
N VAL A 125 3.24 -12.89 7.43
CA VAL A 125 2.58 -12.56 8.69
C VAL A 125 1.84 -11.23 8.55
N LEU A 126 0.92 -10.93 9.46
CA LEU A 126 0.25 -9.64 9.47
C LEU A 126 1.30 -8.52 9.63
N PHE A 127 1.25 -7.49 8.78
CA PHE A 127 2.29 -6.46 8.73
C PHE A 127 2.51 -5.75 10.08
N SER A 128 1.42 -5.57 10.86
CA SER A 128 1.49 -4.94 12.19
C SER A 128 2.20 -5.80 13.25
N GLU A 129 2.36 -7.11 13.03
CA GLU A 129 3.01 -8.02 13.97
C GLU A 129 4.53 -8.17 13.69
N ILE A 130 5.00 -7.75 12.51
CA ILE A 130 6.38 -7.99 12.05
C ILE A 130 7.41 -7.47 13.05
N GLU A 131 7.26 -6.23 13.52
CA GLU A 131 8.22 -5.63 14.48
C GLU A 131 8.32 -6.47 15.76
N ASP A 132 7.18 -6.86 16.36
CA ASP A 132 7.14 -7.60 17.62
C ASP A 132 7.69 -9.03 17.46
N LEU A 133 7.46 -9.65 16.30
CA LEU A 133 8.01 -10.94 15.95
C LEU A 133 9.54 -10.89 15.76
N VAL A 134 10.08 -9.79 15.25
CA VAL A 134 11.54 -9.58 15.16
C VAL A 134 12.12 -9.25 16.55
N CYS A 135 11.47 -8.39 17.33
CA CYS A 135 11.89 -8.05 18.70
C CYS A 135 11.99 -9.30 19.59
N SER A 136 10.99 -10.19 19.52
CA SER A 136 10.96 -11.43 20.31
C SER A 136 11.99 -12.48 19.88
N GLY A 137 12.65 -12.29 18.73
CA GLY A 137 13.59 -13.26 18.19
C GLY A 137 12.93 -14.42 17.43
N LYS A 138 11.61 -14.37 17.21
CA LYS A 138 10.91 -15.40 16.40
C LYS A 138 11.35 -15.38 14.94
N PHE A 139 11.74 -14.19 14.45
CA PHE A 139 12.37 -14.00 13.14
C PHE A 139 13.69 -13.26 13.30
N ASP A 140 14.65 -13.53 12.42
CA ASP A 140 15.93 -12.85 12.38
C ASP A 140 15.81 -11.43 11.83
N ALA A 141 14.93 -11.25 10.84
CA ALA A 141 14.63 -9.95 10.24
C ALA A 141 13.14 -9.86 9.84
N GLY A 142 12.71 -8.63 9.56
CA GLY A 142 11.36 -8.35 9.10
C GLY A 142 11.36 -7.32 7.98
N LEU A 143 10.42 -7.47 7.07
CA LEU A 143 10.18 -6.53 6.00
C LEU A 143 8.96 -5.67 6.33
N ILE A 144 9.18 -4.45 6.82
CA ILE A 144 8.12 -3.56 7.24
C ILE A 144 7.66 -2.63 6.12
N ILE A 145 6.38 -2.31 6.18
CA ILE A 145 5.67 -1.41 5.25
C ILE A 145 4.85 -0.41 6.06
N HIS A 146 4.16 0.49 5.36
CA HIS A 146 3.22 1.44 5.95
C HIS A 146 3.85 2.35 7.01
N GLU A 147 3.13 2.63 8.10
CA GLU A 147 3.54 3.51 9.20
C GLU A 147 4.70 2.96 10.03
N ASN A 148 4.92 1.65 10.03
CA ASN A 148 6.00 1.01 10.79
C ASN A 148 7.39 1.57 10.46
N ARG A 149 7.58 2.13 9.24
CA ARG A 149 8.85 2.79 8.89
C ARG A 149 9.18 4.01 9.77
N PHE A 150 8.20 4.57 10.49
CA PHE A 150 8.39 5.71 11.36
C PHE A 150 8.53 5.32 12.86
N THR A 151 8.25 4.05 13.19
CA THR A 151 8.12 3.61 14.59
C THR A 151 9.13 2.53 15.01
N PHE A 152 9.67 1.74 14.08
CA PHE A 152 10.52 0.57 14.36
C PHE A 152 11.73 0.89 15.28
N GLN A 153 12.33 2.08 15.17
CA GLN A 153 13.47 2.48 16.00
C GLN A 153 13.08 2.63 17.47
N LYS A 154 11.83 3.01 17.79
CA LYS A 154 11.32 3.10 19.16
C LYS A 154 11.31 1.73 19.86
N LYS A 155 11.28 0.65 19.08
CA LYS A 155 11.35 -0.74 19.56
C LYS A 155 12.79 -1.30 19.60
N GLY A 156 13.80 -0.44 19.39
CA GLY A 156 15.21 -0.86 19.41
C GLY A 156 15.69 -1.60 18.16
N LEU A 157 14.87 -1.65 17.09
CA LEU A 157 15.23 -2.29 15.84
C LEU A 157 16.09 -1.36 14.98
N VAL A 158 16.92 -1.94 14.12
CA VAL A 158 17.78 -1.21 13.19
C VAL A 158 17.43 -1.52 11.75
N LYS A 159 17.59 -0.52 10.90
CA LYS A 159 17.42 -0.66 9.46
C LYS A 159 18.63 -1.38 8.86
N VAL A 160 18.37 -2.42 8.09
CA VAL A 160 19.37 -3.08 7.21
C VAL A 160 19.43 -2.32 5.90
N GLU A 161 18.27 -2.12 5.26
CA GLU A 161 18.18 -1.41 3.98
C GLU A 161 16.80 -0.80 3.76
N ASP A 162 16.74 0.32 3.07
CA ASP A 162 15.53 0.86 2.44
C ASP A 162 15.46 0.35 1.00
N LEU A 163 14.50 -0.51 0.72
CA LEU A 163 14.34 -1.11 -0.61
C LEU A 163 13.85 -0.10 -1.67
N GLY A 164 13.35 1.07 -1.24
CA GLY A 164 13.06 2.18 -2.12
C GLY A 164 14.35 2.85 -2.61
N ASP A 165 15.30 3.10 -1.70
CA ASP A 165 16.63 3.61 -2.05
C ASP A 165 17.37 2.63 -2.96
N PHE A 166 17.32 1.32 -2.64
CA PHE A 166 17.87 0.26 -3.49
C PHE A 166 17.30 0.31 -4.91
N TRP A 167 15.97 0.40 -5.03
CA TRP A 167 15.30 0.49 -6.34
C TRP A 167 15.69 1.74 -7.10
N PHE A 168 15.64 2.90 -6.44
CA PHE A 168 15.97 4.18 -7.06
C PHE A 168 17.42 4.21 -7.58
N ASN A 169 18.37 3.74 -6.76
CA ASN A 169 19.78 3.66 -7.14
C ASN A 169 20.02 2.73 -8.34
N LYS A 170 19.19 1.70 -8.51
CA LYS A 170 19.29 0.72 -9.60
C LYS A 170 18.62 1.19 -10.88
N THR A 171 17.52 1.92 -10.80
CA THR A 171 16.63 2.20 -11.93
C THR A 171 16.45 3.69 -12.24
N ASN A 172 16.72 4.56 -11.28
CA ASN A 172 16.38 6.00 -11.30
C ASN A 172 14.87 6.27 -11.50
N LEU A 173 14.03 5.32 -11.10
CA LEU A 173 12.56 5.39 -11.22
C LEU A 173 11.90 5.36 -9.84
N PRO A 174 10.71 5.95 -9.68
CA PRO A 174 9.93 5.79 -8.48
C PRO A 174 9.51 4.31 -8.31
N ILE A 175 9.39 3.87 -7.06
CA ILE A 175 8.97 2.51 -6.77
C ILE A 175 7.45 2.37 -6.82
N PRO A 176 6.89 1.46 -7.65
CA PRO A 176 5.45 1.23 -7.71
C PRO A 176 4.99 0.33 -6.55
N LEU A 177 4.52 0.92 -5.44
CA LEU A 177 4.13 0.18 -4.25
C LEU A 177 2.74 -0.43 -4.36
N GLY A 178 1.73 0.40 -4.59
CA GLY A 178 0.35 -0.05 -4.72
C GLY A 178 -0.51 0.88 -5.56
N GLY A 179 -1.48 0.31 -6.25
CA GLY A 179 -2.42 1.04 -7.11
C GLY A 179 -3.87 0.63 -6.86
N ILE A 180 -4.79 1.35 -7.47
CA ILE A 180 -6.21 1.03 -7.46
C ILE A 180 -6.53 0.37 -8.80
N ALA A 181 -7.14 -0.80 -8.75
CA ALA A 181 -7.50 -1.57 -9.92
C ALA A 181 -9.04 -1.72 -10.02
N VAL A 182 -9.59 -1.52 -11.20
CA VAL A 182 -11.00 -1.67 -11.53
C VAL A 182 -11.23 -2.91 -12.38
N SER A 183 -12.31 -3.62 -12.13
CA SER A 183 -12.72 -4.78 -12.94
C SER A 183 -12.86 -4.42 -14.42
N ARG A 184 -12.38 -5.30 -15.30
CA ARG A 184 -12.58 -5.17 -16.75
C ARG A 184 -14.00 -5.51 -17.20
N ASN A 185 -14.88 -5.94 -16.29
CA ASN A 185 -16.30 -6.12 -16.58
C ASN A 185 -17.03 -4.78 -16.78
N PHE A 186 -16.48 -3.68 -16.28
CA PHE A 186 -16.99 -2.35 -16.58
C PHE A 186 -16.57 -1.89 -17.96
N SER A 187 -17.44 -1.17 -18.65
CA SER A 187 -17.11 -0.48 -19.90
C SER A 187 -16.00 0.56 -19.67
N GLU A 188 -15.30 0.93 -20.73
CA GLU A 188 -14.26 1.98 -20.64
C GLU A 188 -14.80 3.31 -20.11
N GLN A 189 -16.05 3.64 -20.42
CA GLN A 189 -16.70 4.84 -19.95
C GLN A 189 -16.95 4.80 -18.44
N GLU A 190 -17.41 3.65 -17.92
CA GLU A 190 -17.59 3.45 -16.48
C GLU A 190 -16.25 3.45 -15.74
N GLN A 191 -15.21 2.81 -16.29
CA GLN A 191 -13.87 2.84 -15.72
C GLN A 191 -13.31 4.27 -15.61
N LYS A 192 -13.49 5.09 -16.65
CA LYS A 192 -13.10 6.51 -16.64
C LYS A 192 -13.89 7.32 -15.62
N LYS A 193 -15.20 7.04 -15.50
CA LYS A 193 -16.06 7.69 -14.49
C LYS A 193 -15.60 7.33 -13.08
N ILE A 194 -15.31 6.06 -12.82
CA ILE A 194 -14.80 5.59 -11.53
C ILE A 194 -13.47 6.26 -11.19
N ASP A 195 -12.52 6.30 -12.13
CA ASP A 195 -11.23 6.96 -11.95
C ASP A 195 -11.39 8.44 -11.61
N HIS A 196 -12.30 9.13 -12.33
CA HIS A 196 -12.64 10.53 -12.06
C HIS A 196 -13.22 10.74 -10.64
N LEU A 197 -14.08 9.85 -10.18
CA LEU A 197 -14.69 9.95 -8.84
C LEU A 197 -13.66 9.72 -7.74
N ILE A 198 -12.72 8.78 -7.93
CA ILE A 198 -11.61 8.56 -7.01
C ILE A 198 -10.71 9.80 -6.95
N LEU A 199 -10.38 10.39 -8.10
CA LEU A 199 -9.64 11.65 -8.17
C LEU A 199 -10.36 12.79 -7.46
N LYS A 200 -11.68 12.89 -7.64
CA LYS A 200 -12.53 13.89 -7.00
C LYS A 200 -12.52 13.74 -5.48
N SER A 201 -12.60 12.48 -4.98
CA SER A 201 -12.49 12.16 -3.55
C SER A 201 -11.12 12.57 -3.00
N LEU A 202 -10.05 12.19 -3.66
CA LEU A 202 -8.68 12.56 -3.26
C LEU A 202 -8.50 14.09 -3.22
N LYS A 203 -8.92 14.80 -4.26
CA LYS A 203 -8.84 16.28 -4.30
C LYS A 203 -9.66 16.95 -3.20
N PHE A 204 -10.82 16.38 -2.87
CA PHE A 204 -11.63 16.87 -1.74
C PHE A 204 -10.87 16.70 -0.42
N SER A 205 -10.30 15.53 -0.15
CA SER A 205 -9.54 15.23 1.07
C SER A 205 -8.29 16.10 1.19
N LEU A 206 -7.58 16.36 0.09
CA LEU A 206 -6.42 17.27 0.06
C LEU A 206 -6.79 18.71 0.42
N LYS A 207 -7.97 19.19 0.00
CA LYS A 207 -8.48 20.53 0.34
C LYS A 207 -9.07 20.60 1.76
N ASN A 208 -9.57 19.48 2.30
CA ASN A 208 -10.30 19.40 3.56
C ASN A 208 -9.68 18.35 4.48
N LYS A 209 -8.38 18.47 4.80
CA LYS A 209 -7.60 17.47 5.54
C LYS A 209 -8.23 17.07 6.88
N GLU A 210 -8.81 18.03 7.61
CA GLU A 210 -9.49 17.77 8.89
C GLU A 210 -10.74 16.90 8.73
N SER A 211 -11.47 17.07 7.63
CA SER A 211 -12.65 16.24 7.33
C SER A 211 -12.32 14.77 7.19
N ALA A 212 -11.19 14.43 6.56
CA ALA A 212 -10.72 13.06 6.41
C ALA A 212 -10.14 12.47 7.72
N SER A 213 -9.62 13.32 8.62
CA SER A 213 -8.89 12.90 9.82
C SER A 213 -9.68 11.95 10.71
N LYS A 214 -11.00 12.17 10.88
CA LYS A 214 -11.85 11.30 11.72
C LYS A 214 -11.94 9.89 11.15
N TYR A 215 -12.17 9.77 9.85
CA TYR A 215 -12.27 8.47 9.17
C TYR A 215 -10.93 7.73 9.16
N VAL A 216 -9.85 8.44 8.85
CA VAL A 216 -8.49 7.89 8.89
C VAL A 216 -8.16 7.36 10.27
N LYS A 217 -8.36 8.14 11.34
CA LYS A 217 -8.09 7.71 12.72
C LYS A 217 -8.92 6.51 13.16
N ALA A 218 -10.17 6.40 12.70
CA ALA A 218 -11.03 5.28 13.05
C ALA A 218 -10.56 3.93 12.47
N HIS A 219 -9.69 3.95 11.46
CA HIS A 219 -9.22 2.76 10.76
C HIS A 219 -7.70 2.53 10.88
N ALA A 220 -6.93 3.57 11.22
CA ALA A 220 -5.47 3.48 11.34
C ALA A 220 -5.07 2.50 12.46
N GLN A 221 -4.01 1.74 12.22
CA GLN A 221 -3.39 0.87 13.24
C GLN A 221 -2.56 1.71 14.23
N GLU A 222 -1.89 2.74 13.71
CA GLU A 222 -1.12 3.69 14.52
C GLU A 222 -2.02 4.86 14.96
N MET A 223 -1.94 5.22 16.25
CA MET A 223 -2.79 6.27 16.83
C MET A 223 -2.09 7.64 16.92
N ASP A 224 -0.76 7.70 16.77
CA ASP A 224 -0.02 8.95 16.76
C ASP A 224 -0.37 9.76 15.49
N THR A 225 -1.01 10.90 15.71
CA THR A 225 -1.45 11.79 14.62
C THR A 225 -0.28 12.28 13.75
N LYS A 226 0.93 12.45 14.33
CA LYS A 226 2.10 12.88 13.56
C LYS A 226 2.59 11.77 12.64
N VAL A 227 2.55 10.51 13.09
CA VAL A 227 2.91 9.34 12.28
C VAL A 227 1.90 9.16 11.15
N ILE A 228 0.59 9.24 11.44
CA ILE A 228 -0.48 9.18 10.44
C ILE A 228 -0.26 10.27 9.36
N GLN A 229 0.00 11.51 9.78
CA GLN A 229 0.22 12.61 8.84
C GLN A 229 1.48 12.43 8.00
N SER A 230 2.57 11.93 8.60
CA SER A 230 3.81 11.61 7.88
C SER A 230 3.58 10.53 6.84
N HIS A 231 2.80 9.50 7.16
CA HIS A 231 2.42 8.45 6.23
C HIS A 231 1.61 8.99 5.05
N ILE A 232 0.58 9.82 5.33
CA ILE A 232 -0.22 10.44 4.28
C ILE A 232 0.66 11.31 3.37
N ASN A 233 1.50 12.18 3.95
CA ASN A 233 2.36 13.08 3.18
C ASN A 233 3.37 12.33 2.30
N LEU A 234 3.81 11.13 2.72
CA LEU A 234 4.75 10.32 1.98
C LEU A 234 4.11 9.60 0.79
N TYR A 235 2.93 9.02 0.98
CA TYR A 235 2.31 8.11 0.02
C TYR A 235 1.13 8.70 -0.76
N VAL A 236 0.59 9.85 -0.33
CA VAL A 236 -0.38 10.64 -1.09
C VAL A 236 0.34 11.84 -1.68
N ASN A 237 0.82 11.68 -2.90
CA ASN A 237 1.65 12.64 -3.61
C ASN A 237 1.13 12.86 -5.05
N ASP A 238 1.92 13.52 -5.90
CA ASP A 238 1.53 13.82 -7.28
C ASP A 238 1.16 12.56 -8.08
N PHE A 239 1.84 11.44 -7.83
CA PHE A 239 1.50 10.15 -8.45
C PHE A 239 0.14 9.60 -8.02
N SER A 240 -0.38 10.03 -6.87
CA SER A 240 -1.75 9.69 -6.46
C SER A 240 -2.81 10.46 -7.23
N ILE A 241 -2.45 11.63 -7.76
CA ILE A 241 -3.33 12.45 -8.61
C ILE A 241 -3.27 11.97 -10.06
N ASP A 242 -2.07 11.79 -10.58
CA ASP A 242 -1.80 11.29 -11.93
C ASP A 242 -0.42 10.60 -11.97
N LEU A 243 -0.38 9.39 -12.50
CA LEU A 243 0.88 8.66 -12.68
C LEU A 243 1.90 9.42 -13.55
N GLY A 244 1.41 10.22 -14.49
CA GLY A 244 2.25 10.95 -15.43
C GLY A 244 3.14 10.03 -16.26
N LEU A 245 4.08 10.60 -17.04
CA LEU A 245 5.03 9.80 -17.82
C LEU A 245 5.97 9.01 -16.90
N ARG A 246 6.45 9.63 -15.82
CA ARG A 246 7.44 9.03 -14.91
C ARG A 246 6.88 7.84 -14.12
N GLY A 247 5.61 7.87 -13.76
CA GLY A 247 4.95 6.76 -13.04
C GLY A 247 4.42 5.64 -13.96
N ARG A 248 4.39 5.88 -15.29
CA ARG A 248 3.94 4.90 -16.29
C ARG A 248 5.10 4.14 -16.96
N ASN A 249 6.32 4.63 -16.84
CA ASN A 249 7.56 3.99 -17.29
C ASN A 249 8.02 2.94 -16.27
#